data_46da42b44546e27b562dcd3b6acbc806
#
_entry.id   46da42b44546e27b562dcd3b6acbc806
#
_cell.length_a   1.000
_cell.length_b   1.000
_cell.length_c   1.000
_cell.angle_alpha   90.00
_cell.angle_beta   90.00
_cell.angle_gamma   90.00
#
_symmetry.space_group_name_H-M   'P 1'
#
loop_
_entity.id
_entity.type
_entity.pdbx_description
1 polymer ?
#
loop_
_entity_poly.entity_id
_entity_poly.type
_entity_poly.pdbx_seq_one_letter_code
_entity_poly.pdbx_strand_id
1 'polypeptide(L)'
;MSVISMKQLLEAGVHFGHQTRRWNPKMAKYIFTERNGIYIIDLQKTVKKVEEAYNFMKEVAETGKPILFVGTKKQAQEAIKEEAERCGMFYVNERWLGGMLTNYKTIQTRIKKLRELEKMEEEGVFEVLPKKEVIKLKALKEKLEKYLGGIKDMPELPGAIFVVDPRKENIAIQEAARLGIPVVGIVDTNCDPDELDYAIPGNDDAIRAVKLITGAMATAVIEGRQGAEEEVVEEVETQEQ
;
A
#
# COMPACT_ATOMS: atom_id res chain seq x y z
N MET A 1 9.08 -13.60 18.54
CA MET A 1 8.01 -14.43 17.91
C MET A 1 7.91 -14.00 16.47
N SER A 2 7.71 -14.92 15.51
CA SER A 2 7.52 -14.51 14.10
C SER A 2 6.21 -13.76 13.96
N VAL A 3 6.22 -12.66 13.20
CA VAL A 3 5.04 -11.80 12.91
C VAL A 3 3.89 -12.60 12.30
N ILE A 4 4.23 -13.51 11.37
CA ILE A 4 3.29 -14.45 10.75
C ILE A 4 3.89 -15.85 10.84
N SER A 5 3.10 -16.83 11.29
CA SER A 5 3.53 -18.22 11.33
C SER A 5 3.54 -18.85 9.94
N MET A 6 4.44 -19.82 9.72
CA MET A 6 4.48 -20.59 8.46
C MET A 6 3.14 -21.29 8.15
N LYS A 7 2.42 -21.71 9.18
CA LYS A 7 1.09 -22.33 9.05
C LYS A 7 0.07 -21.36 8.44
N GLN A 8 0.02 -20.12 8.95
CA GLN A 8 -0.86 -19.07 8.41
C GLN A 8 -0.55 -18.75 6.95
N LEU A 9 0.75 -18.65 6.58
CA LEU A 9 1.17 -18.43 5.19
C LEU A 9 0.73 -19.59 4.28
N LEU A 10 0.85 -20.82 4.75
CA LEU A 10 0.42 -22.00 4.00
C LEU A 10 -1.10 -22.03 3.78
N GLU A 11 -1.87 -21.80 4.83
CA GLU A 11 -3.35 -21.78 4.81
C GLU A 11 -3.90 -20.62 3.95
N ALA A 12 -3.21 -19.48 3.92
CA ALA A 12 -3.56 -18.37 3.05
C ALA A 12 -3.15 -18.57 1.57
N GLY A 13 -2.36 -19.61 1.27
CA GLY A 13 -1.92 -19.92 -0.09
C GLY A 13 -0.81 -19.00 -0.61
N VAL A 14 0.00 -18.42 0.27
CA VAL A 14 1.13 -17.53 -0.07
C VAL A 14 2.21 -18.23 -0.89
N HIS A 15 2.34 -19.54 -0.73
CA HIS A 15 3.36 -20.36 -1.39
C HIS A 15 3.11 -20.64 -2.89
N PHE A 16 1.92 -20.37 -3.41
CA PHE A 16 1.64 -20.55 -4.83
C PHE A 16 2.17 -19.35 -5.63
N GLY A 17 3.00 -19.63 -6.61
CA GLY A 17 3.45 -18.65 -7.58
C GLY A 17 2.71 -18.79 -8.92
N HIS A 18 3.21 -18.13 -9.94
CA HIS A 18 2.70 -18.17 -11.29
C HIS A 18 3.17 -19.42 -12.05
N GLN A 19 2.60 -19.63 -13.23
CA GLN A 19 3.02 -20.67 -14.17
C GLN A 19 4.49 -20.51 -14.56
N THR A 20 5.22 -21.62 -14.70
CA THR A 20 6.65 -21.68 -14.98
C THR A 20 7.08 -20.84 -16.21
N ARG A 21 6.25 -20.77 -17.25
CA ARG A 21 6.51 -19.99 -18.46
C ARG A 21 6.53 -18.48 -18.26
N ARG A 22 6.01 -17.96 -17.12
CA ARG A 22 5.87 -16.52 -16.84
C ARG A 22 6.83 -16.03 -15.77
N TRP A 23 7.74 -16.84 -15.33
CA TRP A 23 8.60 -16.50 -14.21
C TRP A 23 9.72 -15.49 -14.57
N ASN A 24 10.24 -14.84 -13.55
CA ASN A 24 11.45 -14.03 -13.64
C ASN A 24 12.63 -14.83 -13.06
N PRO A 25 13.76 -14.99 -13.81
CA PRO A 25 14.93 -15.71 -13.33
C PRO A 25 15.51 -15.18 -12.02
N LYS A 26 15.38 -13.88 -11.72
CA LYS A 26 15.82 -13.28 -10.47
C LYS A 26 15.05 -13.80 -9.25
N MET A 27 13.85 -14.37 -9.45
CA MET A 27 13.08 -15.02 -8.40
C MET A 27 13.57 -16.43 -8.05
N ALA A 28 14.54 -16.99 -8.80
CA ALA A 28 15.09 -18.32 -8.52
C ALA A 28 15.50 -18.51 -7.06
N LYS A 29 16.07 -17.47 -6.44
CA LYS A 29 16.49 -17.46 -5.02
C LYS A 29 15.34 -17.67 -4.03
N TYR A 30 14.08 -17.42 -4.44
CA TYR A 30 12.88 -17.53 -3.58
C TYR A 30 11.99 -18.73 -3.94
N ILE A 31 12.32 -19.46 -5.00
CA ILE A 31 11.57 -20.62 -5.43
C ILE A 31 12.08 -21.87 -4.70
N PHE A 32 11.17 -22.64 -4.13
CA PHE A 32 11.47 -23.92 -3.48
C PHE A 32 11.45 -25.08 -4.47
N THR A 33 10.42 -25.20 -5.29
CA THR A 33 10.23 -26.29 -6.27
C THR A 33 9.22 -25.89 -7.34
N GLU A 34 9.04 -26.78 -8.32
CA GLU A 34 7.97 -26.73 -9.30
C GLU A 34 7.01 -27.88 -9.05
N ARG A 35 5.69 -27.63 -9.16
CA ARG A 35 4.65 -28.65 -9.09
C ARG A 35 3.52 -28.33 -10.06
N ASN A 36 3.19 -29.26 -10.92
CA ASN A 36 2.09 -29.12 -11.91
C ASN A 36 2.22 -27.85 -12.80
N GLY A 37 3.43 -27.48 -13.20
CA GLY A 37 3.67 -26.30 -14.05
C GLY A 37 3.52 -24.96 -13.32
N ILE A 38 3.51 -24.98 -11.98
CA ILE A 38 3.44 -23.78 -11.13
C ILE A 38 4.65 -23.80 -10.18
N TYR A 39 5.29 -22.65 -10.00
CA TYR A 39 6.35 -22.52 -9.01
C TYR A 39 5.79 -22.40 -7.60
N ILE A 40 6.47 -23.04 -6.67
CA ILE A 40 6.19 -22.98 -5.23
C ILE A 40 7.24 -22.09 -4.56
N ILE A 41 6.79 -21.08 -3.87
CA ILE A 41 7.64 -20.12 -3.16
C ILE A 41 8.10 -20.73 -1.83
N ASP A 42 9.35 -20.46 -1.46
CA ASP A 42 9.95 -20.89 -0.21
C ASP A 42 9.44 -20.04 0.98
N LEU A 43 8.50 -20.60 1.73
CA LEU A 43 7.90 -19.91 2.87
C LEU A 43 8.88 -19.58 3.99
N GLN A 44 9.99 -20.31 4.13
CA GLN A 44 11.00 -19.98 5.13
C GLN A 44 11.66 -18.64 4.83
N LYS A 45 11.89 -18.36 3.55
CA LYS A 45 12.39 -17.07 3.10
C LYS A 45 11.33 -15.98 3.20
N THR A 46 10.06 -16.32 2.90
CA THR A 46 8.95 -15.40 3.06
C THR A 46 8.82 -14.91 4.49
N VAL A 47 8.86 -15.81 5.50
CA VAL A 47 8.78 -15.44 6.92
C VAL A 47 9.86 -14.41 7.27
N LYS A 48 11.13 -14.67 6.90
CA LYS A 48 12.25 -13.75 7.17
C LYS A 48 12.05 -12.40 6.50
N LYS A 49 11.60 -12.39 5.23
CA LYS A 49 11.38 -11.16 4.49
C LYS A 49 10.18 -10.35 4.99
N VAL A 50 9.16 -11.03 5.51
CA VAL A 50 8.06 -10.37 6.22
C VAL A 50 8.55 -9.70 7.50
N GLU A 51 9.41 -10.36 8.29
CA GLU A 51 9.98 -9.77 9.52
C GLU A 51 10.86 -8.55 9.21
N GLU A 52 11.71 -8.62 8.18
CA GLU A 52 12.52 -7.49 7.73
C GLU A 52 11.64 -6.30 7.32
N ALA A 53 10.62 -6.56 6.49
CA ALA A 53 9.69 -5.53 6.03
C ALA A 53 8.84 -4.96 7.18
N TYR A 54 8.40 -5.79 8.10
CA TYR A 54 7.63 -5.40 9.28
C TYR A 54 8.40 -4.40 10.15
N ASN A 55 9.65 -4.74 10.50
CA ASN A 55 10.49 -3.87 11.30
C ASN A 55 10.74 -2.53 10.59
N PHE A 56 11.02 -2.55 9.30
CA PHE A 56 11.19 -1.33 8.52
C PHE A 56 9.91 -0.46 8.50
N MET A 57 8.74 -1.07 8.27
CA MET A 57 7.46 -0.34 8.28
C MET A 57 7.16 0.28 9.65
N LYS A 58 7.52 -0.43 10.72
CA LYS A 58 7.41 0.06 12.09
C LYS A 58 8.33 1.27 12.33
N GLU A 59 9.61 1.17 11.95
CA GLU A 59 10.58 2.27 12.05
C GLU A 59 10.11 3.53 11.28
N VAL A 60 9.57 3.37 10.07
CA VAL A 60 9.02 4.51 9.31
C VAL A 60 7.82 5.12 10.02
N ALA A 61 6.94 4.30 10.60
CA ALA A 61 5.77 4.78 11.35
C ALA A 61 6.16 5.55 12.62
N GLU A 62 7.22 5.15 13.32
CA GLU A 62 7.81 5.86 14.46
C GLU A 62 8.27 7.28 14.11
N THR A 63 8.72 7.50 12.87
CA THR A 63 9.09 8.85 12.39
C THR A 63 7.90 9.80 12.19
N GLY A 64 6.66 9.31 12.30
CA GLY A 64 5.43 10.07 12.04
C GLY A 64 5.13 10.35 10.56
N LYS A 65 5.97 9.89 9.63
CA LYS A 65 5.74 10.08 8.19
C LYS A 65 4.58 9.23 7.68
N PRO A 66 3.79 9.74 6.73
CA PRO A 66 2.72 8.95 6.14
C PRO A 66 3.27 7.74 5.35
N ILE A 67 2.50 6.68 5.34
CA ILE A 67 2.78 5.47 4.56
C ILE A 67 1.66 5.30 3.54
N LEU A 68 2.03 4.98 2.30
CA LEU A 68 1.08 4.84 1.20
C LEU A 68 0.97 3.36 0.78
N PHE A 69 -0.24 2.80 0.90
CA PHE A 69 -0.56 1.46 0.45
C PHE A 69 -1.07 1.49 -1.00
N VAL A 70 -0.45 0.69 -1.89
CA VAL A 70 -0.76 0.69 -3.33
C VAL A 70 -1.08 -0.72 -3.81
N GLY A 71 -2.25 -0.88 -4.41
CA GLY A 71 -2.63 -2.17 -5.00
C GLY A 71 -3.89 -2.04 -5.83
N THR A 72 -3.72 -1.91 -7.14
CA THR A 72 -4.84 -1.72 -8.08
C THR A 72 -5.39 -3.04 -8.63
N LYS A 73 -4.78 -4.18 -8.28
CA LYS A 73 -5.23 -5.51 -8.64
C LYS A 73 -6.56 -5.82 -7.95
N LYS A 74 -7.53 -6.39 -8.67
CA LYS A 74 -8.86 -6.70 -8.10
C LYS A 74 -8.80 -7.49 -6.79
N GLN A 75 -7.84 -8.40 -6.68
CA GLN A 75 -7.63 -9.22 -5.48
C GLN A 75 -7.05 -8.43 -4.30
N ALA A 76 -6.43 -7.28 -4.55
CA ALA A 76 -5.77 -6.45 -3.55
C ALA A 76 -6.60 -5.22 -3.13
N GLN A 77 -7.49 -4.73 -3.99
CA GLN A 77 -8.20 -3.45 -3.82
C GLN A 77 -8.88 -3.29 -2.46
N GLU A 78 -9.60 -4.31 -2.03
CA GLU A 78 -10.34 -4.29 -0.77
C GLU A 78 -9.40 -4.39 0.44
N ALA A 79 -8.44 -5.33 0.40
CA ALA A 79 -7.46 -5.51 1.46
C ALA A 79 -6.59 -4.27 1.68
N ILE A 80 -6.15 -3.62 0.60
CA ILE A 80 -5.37 -2.38 0.65
C ILE A 80 -6.18 -1.27 1.32
N LYS A 81 -7.45 -1.09 0.94
CA LYS A 81 -8.32 -0.08 1.53
C LYS A 81 -8.58 -0.34 3.02
N GLU A 82 -9.07 -1.54 3.35
CA GLU A 82 -9.41 -1.90 4.73
C GLU A 82 -8.21 -1.75 5.69
N GLU A 83 -7.05 -2.25 5.29
CA GLU A 83 -5.88 -2.26 6.14
C GLU A 83 -5.22 -0.87 6.26
N ALA A 84 -5.22 -0.08 5.21
CA ALA A 84 -4.76 1.31 5.27
C ALA A 84 -5.67 2.16 6.18
N GLU A 85 -7.00 2.03 6.04
CA GLU A 85 -7.96 2.69 6.92
C GLU A 85 -7.80 2.23 8.39
N ARG A 86 -7.57 0.93 8.63
CA ARG A 86 -7.33 0.36 9.96
C ARG A 86 -6.14 0.97 10.69
N CYS A 87 -5.05 1.23 9.97
CA CYS A 87 -3.85 1.84 10.56
C CYS A 87 -3.81 3.38 10.44
N GLY A 88 -4.88 4.01 9.91
CA GLY A 88 -4.96 5.45 9.72
C GLY A 88 -3.97 6.00 8.70
N MET A 89 -3.64 5.21 7.68
CA MET A 89 -2.73 5.56 6.59
C MET A 89 -3.47 5.71 5.26
N PHE A 90 -2.73 5.99 4.19
CA PHE A 90 -3.25 6.38 2.89
C PHE A 90 -3.17 5.23 1.89
N TYR A 91 -4.04 5.26 0.88
CA TYR A 91 -4.07 4.18 -0.11
C TYR A 91 -4.42 4.64 -1.52
N VAL A 92 -3.97 3.83 -2.50
CA VAL A 92 -4.39 3.89 -3.90
C VAL A 92 -4.76 2.47 -4.32
N ASN A 93 -6.06 2.21 -4.48
CA ASN A 93 -6.58 0.88 -4.77
C ASN A 93 -7.27 0.74 -6.13
N GLU A 94 -7.58 1.84 -6.85
CA GLU A 94 -8.28 1.79 -8.13
C GLU A 94 -7.34 1.90 -9.32
N ARG A 95 -6.60 2.99 -9.41
CA ARG A 95 -5.63 3.25 -10.49
C ARG A 95 -4.59 4.24 -10.05
N TRP A 96 -3.33 3.90 -10.26
CA TRP A 96 -2.25 4.86 -10.13
C TRP A 96 -2.32 5.89 -11.25
N LEU A 97 -2.38 7.16 -10.91
CA LEU A 97 -2.30 8.26 -11.88
C LEU A 97 -0.83 8.69 -11.99
N GLY A 98 -0.28 8.67 -13.20
CA GLY A 98 1.10 9.11 -13.40
C GLY A 98 1.34 10.51 -12.81
N GLY A 99 2.42 10.66 -12.04
CA GLY A 99 2.75 11.89 -11.33
C GLY A 99 2.14 12.01 -9.92
N MET A 100 1.58 10.94 -9.35
CA MET A 100 1.00 11.01 -8.00
C MET A 100 2.03 11.41 -6.94
N LEU A 101 3.28 11.00 -7.08
CA LEU A 101 4.38 11.40 -6.21
C LEU A 101 5.24 12.49 -6.86
N THR A 102 5.70 12.28 -8.07
CA THR A 102 6.61 13.20 -8.77
C THR A 102 5.98 14.54 -9.15
N ASN A 103 4.66 14.61 -9.26
CA ASN A 103 3.90 15.83 -9.51
C ASN A 103 2.83 16.07 -8.44
N TYR A 104 3.18 15.82 -7.20
CA TYR A 104 2.28 15.88 -6.04
C TYR A 104 1.56 17.23 -5.90
N LYS A 105 2.23 18.34 -6.22
CA LYS A 105 1.62 19.67 -6.21
C LYS A 105 0.38 19.77 -7.12
N THR A 106 0.43 19.16 -8.30
CA THR A 106 -0.72 19.12 -9.21
C THR A 106 -1.82 18.20 -8.67
N ILE A 107 -1.45 17.08 -8.07
CA ILE A 107 -2.41 16.16 -7.40
C ILE A 107 -3.12 16.88 -6.26
N GLN A 108 -2.41 17.63 -5.42
CA GLN A 108 -3.03 18.46 -4.37
C GLN A 108 -4.05 19.47 -4.93
N THR A 109 -3.79 20.05 -6.10
CA THR A 109 -4.77 20.93 -6.76
C THR A 109 -6.06 20.17 -7.12
N ARG A 110 -5.94 18.92 -7.54
CA ARG A 110 -7.11 18.07 -7.82
C ARG A 110 -7.85 17.64 -6.55
N ILE A 111 -7.12 17.36 -5.48
CA ILE A 111 -7.69 17.09 -4.15
C ILE A 111 -8.44 18.33 -3.62
N LYS A 112 -7.86 19.52 -3.76
CA LYS A 112 -8.56 20.77 -3.40
C LYS A 112 -9.87 20.91 -4.18
N LYS A 113 -9.86 20.59 -5.47
CA LYS A 113 -11.08 20.61 -6.30
C LYS A 113 -12.12 19.61 -5.83
N LEU A 114 -11.70 18.41 -5.38
CA LEU A 114 -12.59 17.42 -4.77
C LEU A 114 -13.26 17.98 -3.51
N ARG A 115 -12.49 18.55 -2.59
CA ARG A 115 -13.00 19.18 -1.36
C ARG A 115 -13.95 20.35 -1.62
N GLU A 116 -13.66 21.16 -2.66
CA GLU A 116 -14.58 22.20 -3.10
C GLU A 116 -15.93 21.64 -3.56
N LEU A 117 -15.93 20.54 -4.33
CA LEU A 117 -17.16 19.91 -4.79
C LEU A 117 -17.96 19.28 -3.66
N GLU A 118 -17.29 18.69 -2.67
CA GLU A 118 -17.92 18.17 -1.45
C GLU A 118 -18.61 19.29 -0.68
N LYS A 119 -17.89 20.39 -0.45
CA LYS A 119 -18.41 21.57 0.23
C LYS A 119 -19.62 22.19 -0.52
N MET A 120 -19.56 22.30 -1.83
CA MET A 120 -20.69 22.77 -2.63
C MET A 120 -21.92 21.87 -2.50
N GLU A 121 -21.76 20.57 -2.35
CA GLU A 121 -22.86 19.64 -2.13
C GLU A 121 -23.45 19.78 -0.72
N GLU A 122 -22.61 19.90 0.30
CA GLU A 122 -23.01 20.10 1.70
C GLU A 122 -23.76 21.45 1.91
N GLU A 123 -23.31 22.50 1.23
CA GLU A 123 -23.94 23.85 1.28
C GLU A 123 -25.20 23.95 0.43
N GLY A 124 -25.64 22.88 -0.27
CA GLY A 124 -26.83 22.87 -1.09
C GLY A 124 -26.71 23.67 -2.40
N VAL A 125 -25.50 24.08 -2.81
CA VAL A 125 -25.27 24.84 -4.05
C VAL A 125 -25.76 24.09 -5.29
N PHE A 126 -25.74 22.76 -5.25
CA PHE A 126 -26.26 21.95 -6.36
C PHE A 126 -27.76 22.08 -6.59
N GLU A 127 -28.54 22.54 -5.63
CA GLU A 127 -29.98 22.76 -5.77
C GLU A 127 -30.32 23.99 -6.61
N VAL A 128 -29.42 24.98 -6.64
CA VAL A 128 -29.59 26.26 -7.36
C VAL A 128 -29.06 26.18 -8.78
N LEU A 129 -28.19 25.22 -9.10
CA LEU A 129 -27.56 25.08 -10.42
C LEU A 129 -28.47 24.37 -11.43
N PRO A 130 -28.28 24.63 -12.74
CA PRO A 130 -28.97 23.89 -13.79
C PRO A 130 -28.64 22.38 -13.72
N LYS A 131 -29.67 21.53 -13.91
CA LYS A 131 -29.53 20.06 -13.82
C LYS A 131 -28.36 19.47 -14.62
N LYS A 132 -28.10 20.03 -15.82
CA LYS A 132 -27.00 19.57 -16.68
C LYS A 132 -25.62 19.82 -16.07
N GLU A 133 -25.44 20.91 -15.33
CA GLU A 133 -24.19 21.24 -14.63
C GLU A 133 -24.02 20.36 -13.39
N VAL A 134 -25.07 20.18 -12.62
CA VAL A 134 -25.06 19.30 -11.44
C VAL A 134 -24.62 17.88 -11.81
N ILE A 135 -25.14 17.31 -12.90
CA ILE A 135 -24.74 15.98 -13.37
C ILE A 135 -23.25 15.93 -13.68
N LYS A 136 -22.70 16.97 -14.34
CA LYS A 136 -21.25 17.02 -14.64
C LYS A 136 -20.39 17.14 -13.39
N LEU A 137 -20.80 17.98 -12.43
CA LEU A 137 -20.08 18.19 -11.19
C LEU A 137 -20.10 16.93 -10.30
N LYS A 138 -21.25 16.25 -10.21
CA LYS A 138 -21.36 14.98 -9.50
C LYS A 138 -20.49 13.89 -10.13
N ALA A 139 -20.53 13.74 -11.46
CA ALA A 139 -19.69 12.79 -12.17
C ALA A 139 -18.17 13.10 -12.00
N LEU A 140 -17.81 14.38 -11.95
CA LEU A 140 -16.43 14.80 -11.66
C LEU A 140 -16.03 14.46 -10.20
N LYS A 141 -16.90 14.74 -9.23
CA LYS A 141 -16.70 14.42 -7.82
C LYS A 141 -16.48 12.92 -7.64
N GLU A 142 -17.39 12.08 -8.15
CA GLU A 142 -17.27 10.62 -8.08
C GLU A 142 -15.95 10.11 -8.69
N LYS A 143 -15.57 10.67 -9.84
CA LYS A 143 -14.30 10.32 -10.49
C LYS A 143 -13.09 10.69 -9.65
N LEU A 144 -13.08 11.88 -9.05
CA LEU A 144 -11.96 12.33 -8.20
C LEU A 144 -11.90 11.52 -6.91
N GLU A 145 -13.03 11.29 -6.26
CA GLU A 145 -13.15 10.48 -5.06
C GLU A 145 -12.65 9.05 -5.30
N LYS A 146 -13.06 8.44 -6.40
CA LYS A 146 -12.64 7.09 -6.78
C LYS A 146 -11.12 6.94 -6.88
N TYR A 147 -10.41 7.94 -7.43
CA TYR A 147 -8.96 7.83 -7.67
C TYR A 147 -8.09 8.50 -6.64
N LEU A 148 -8.59 9.51 -5.93
CA LEU A 148 -7.82 10.33 -5.01
C LEU A 148 -8.35 10.29 -3.57
N GLY A 149 -9.49 9.65 -3.33
CA GLY A 149 -10.12 9.59 -2.02
C GLY A 149 -9.18 9.03 -0.95
N GLY A 150 -8.44 7.97 -1.27
CA GLY A 150 -7.52 7.34 -0.33
C GLY A 150 -6.26 8.17 0.03
N ILE A 151 -5.97 9.23 -0.72
CA ILE A 151 -4.85 10.15 -0.44
C ILE A 151 -5.32 11.59 -0.14
N LYS A 152 -6.63 11.78 0.03
CA LYS A 152 -7.25 13.09 0.22
C LYS A 152 -6.67 13.84 1.41
N ASP A 153 -6.40 13.16 2.50
CA ASP A 153 -5.93 13.73 3.76
C ASP A 153 -4.42 13.54 3.98
N MET A 154 -3.69 13.06 2.97
CA MET A 154 -2.25 12.90 3.04
C MET A 154 -1.56 14.27 3.05
N PRO A 155 -0.83 14.63 4.14
CA PRO A 155 -0.30 15.98 4.33
C PRO A 155 0.92 16.26 3.45
N GLU A 156 1.77 15.26 3.28
CA GLU A 156 3.05 15.36 2.58
C GLU A 156 3.35 14.07 1.80
N LEU A 157 4.50 14.00 1.14
CA LEU A 157 4.97 12.79 0.48
C LEU A 157 5.21 11.66 1.48
N PRO A 158 4.89 10.41 1.13
CA PRO A 158 5.04 9.29 2.05
C PRO A 158 6.51 8.99 2.35
N GLY A 159 6.77 8.55 3.60
CA GLY A 159 8.08 8.06 4.02
C GLY A 159 8.41 6.67 3.48
N ALA A 160 7.39 5.88 3.15
CA ALA A 160 7.49 4.58 2.46
C ALA A 160 6.23 4.27 1.68
N ILE A 161 6.34 3.41 0.66
CA ILE A 161 5.18 2.83 -0.04
C ILE A 161 5.17 1.32 0.12
N PHE A 162 3.96 0.75 0.32
CA PHE A 162 3.73 -0.69 0.29
C PHE A 162 2.97 -1.05 -0.98
N VAL A 163 3.48 -1.99 -1.78
CA VAL A 163 2.98 -2.30 -3.13
C VAL A 163 2.57 -3.76 -3.25
N VAL A 164 1.43 -4.03 -3.88
CA VAL A 164 1.01 -5.37 -4.28
C VAL A 164 1.09 -5.50 -5.80
N ASP A 165 1.81 -6.49 -6.31
CA ASP A 165 2.11 -6.71 -7.72
C ASP A 165 2.97 -5.58 -8.33
N PRO A 166 4.31 -5.60 -8.10
CA PRO A 166 5.25 -4.58 -8.62
C PRO A 166 5.18 -4.40 -10.13
N ARG A 167 4.91 -5.48 -10.86
CA ARG A 167 4.82 -5.44 -12.32
C ARG A 167 3.67 -4.55 -12.80
N LYS A 168 2.54 -4.58 -12.08
CA LYS A 168 1.38 -3.75 -12.40
C LYS A 168 1.57 -2.32 -11.94
N GLU A 169 2.18 -2.13 -10.78
CA GLU A 169 2.39 -0.83 -10.16
C GLU A 169 3.76 -0.22 -10.48
N ASN A 170 4.37 -0.62 -11.60
CA ASN A 170 5.71 -0.19 -12.02
C ASN A 170 5.88 1.34 -12.05
N ILE A 171 4.85 2.09 -12.45
CA ILE A 171 4.90 3.57 -12.47
C ILE A 171 5.06 4.12 -11.04
N ALA A 172 4.35 3.55 -10.07
CA ALA A 172 4.45 3.97 -8.67
C ALA A 172 5.87 3.73 -8.12
N ILE A 173 6.45 2.56 -8.43
CA ILE A 173 7.81 2.19 -8.04
C ILE A 173 8.85 3.13 -8.66
N GLN A 174 8.72 3.42 -9.96
CA GLN A 174 9.63 4.35 -10.63
C GLN A 174 9.53 5.78 -10.08
N GLU A 175 8.35 6.24 -9.73
CA GLU A 175 8.16 7.55 -9.10
C GLU A 175 8.77 7.58 -7.69
N ALA A 176 8.56 6.53 -6.89
CA ALA A 176 9.15 6.41 -5.56
C ALA A 176 10.69 6.40 -5.63
N ALA A 177 11.27 5.60 -6.53
CA ALA A 177 12.72 5.53 -6.74
C ALA A 177 13.32 6.89 -7.12
N ARG A 178 12.63 7.68 -7.96
CA ARG A 178 13.08 9.04 -8.32
C ARG A 178 13.13 10.01 -7.14
N LEU A 179 12.27 9.81 -6.16
CA LEU A 179 12.17 10.65 -4.97
C LEU A 179 12.93 10.07 -3.77
N GLY A 180 13.57 8.91 -3.92
CA GLY A 180 14.27 8.23 -2.85
C GLY A 180 13.32 7.71 -1.75
N ILE A 181 12.07 7.41 -2.10
CA ILE A 181 11.09 6.84 -1.18
C ILE A 181 11.22 5.31 -1.23
N PRO A 182 11.52 4.66 -0.10
CA PRO A 182 11.70 3.22 -0.05
C PRO A 182 10.40 2.48 -0.34
N VAL A 183 10.54 1.33 -1.02
CA VAL A 183 9.44 0.51 -1.50
C VAL A 183 9.46 -0.86 -0.85
N VAL A 184 8.39 -1.20 -0.16
CA VAL A 184 8.09 -2.53 0.38
C VAL A 184 7.04 -3.17 -0.51
N GLY A 185 7.09 -4.47 -0.79
CA GLY A 185 6.00 -5.05 -1.56
C GLY A 185 5.99 -6.57 -1.67
N ILE A 186 4.81 -7.08 -2.03
CA ILE A 186 4.59 -8.51 -2.31
C ILE A 186 5.06 -8.79 -3.72
N VAL A 187 5.98 -9.75 -3.86
CA VAL A 187 6.63 -10.11 -5.14
C VAL A 187 6.31 -11.56 -5.46
N ASP A 188 5.53 -11.78 -6.50
CA ASP A 188 5.29 -13.12 -7.03
C ASP A 188 6.41 -13.55 -8.02
N THR A 189 6.41 -14.79 -8.44
CA THR A 189 7.45 -15.41 -9.27
C THR A 189 7.62 -14.79 -10.66
N ASN A 190 6.71 -13.95 -11.11
CA ASN A 190 6.73 -13.22 -12.40
C ASN A 190 7.31 -11.80 -12.31
N CYS A 191 7.67 -11.33 -11.11
CA CYS A 191 8.16 -9.98 -10.85
C CYS A 191 9.67 -9.92 -10.67
N ASP A 192 10.25 -8.72 -10.74
CA ASP A 192 11.65 -8.47 -10.42
C ASP A 192 11.78 -8.05 -8.96
N PRO A 193 12.41 -8.85 -8.08
CA PRO A 193 12.54 -8.49 -6.67
C PRO A 193 13.55 -7.35 -6.43
N ASP A 194 14.43 -7.06 -7.39
CA ASP A 194 15.46 -6.03 -7.23
C ASP A 194 14.92 -4.60 -7.49
N GLU A 195 13.66 -4.48 -7.94
CA GLU A 195 12.98 -3.19 -8.06
C GLU A 195 12.47 -2.64 -6.71
N LEU A 196 12.53 -3.46 -5.65
CA LEU A 196 12.03 -3.13 -4.32
C LEU A 196 13.15 -3.14 -3.29
N ASP A 197 13.08 -2.25 -2.31
CA ASP A 197 14.01 -2.24 -1.17
C ASP A 197 13.73 -3.42 -0.24
N TYR A 198 12.45 -3.72 -0.01
CA TYR A 198 12.01 -4.83 0.83
C TYR A 198 11.02 -5.73 0.06
N ALA A 199 11.55 -6.71 -0.63
CA ALA A 199 10.76 -7.67 -1.39
C ALA A 199 10.27 -8.81 -0.50
N ILE A 200 8.94 -9.01 -0.41
CA ILE A 200 8.28 -10.10 0.31
C ILE A 200 7.84 -11.14 -0.72
N PRO A 201 8.52 -12.28 -0.85
CA PRO A 201 8.10 -13.32 -1.79
C PRO A 201 6.75 -13.90 -1.40
N GLY A 202 5.77 -13.85 -2.29
CA GLY A 202 4.43 -14.34 -1.98
C GLY A 202 3.47 -14.22 -3.14
N ASN A 203 2.34 -14.91 -3.01
CA ASN A 203 1.26 -14.91 -4.00
C ASN A 203 0.49 -13.58 -3.96
N ASP A 204 0.45 -12.88 -5.07
CA ASP A 204 -0.28 -11.62 -5.23
C ASP A 204 -1.67 -11.80 -5.88
N ASP A 205 -2.04 -13.03 -6.27
CA ASP A 205 -3.34 -13.37 -6.86
C ASP A 205 -4.35 -13.91 -5.83
N ALA A 206 -3.90 -14.41 -4.71
CA ALA A 206 -4.77 -14.96 -3.67
C ALA A 206 -5.21 -13.87 -2.68
N ILE A 207 -6.50 -13.54 -2.64
CA ILE A 207 -7.08 -12.52 -1.74
C ILE A 207 -6.64 -12.74 -0.28
N ARG A 208 -6.64 -13.99 0.20
CA ARG A 208 -6.23 -14.34 1.57
C ARG A 208 -4.75 -14.08 1.82
N ALA A 209 -3.89 -14.36 0.84
CA ALA A 209 -2.45 -14.11 0.94
C ALA A 209 -2.15 -12.61 1.01
N VAL A 210 -2.75 -11.84 0.11
CA VAL A 210 -2.63 -10.39 0.09
C VAL A 210 -3.13 -9.79 1.39
N LYS A 211 -4.33 -10.16 1.87
CA LYS A 211 -4.91 -9.65 3.12
C LYS A 211 -4.03 -9.98 4.33
N LEU A 212 -3.48 -11.19 4.41
CA LEU A 212 -2.60 -11.61 5.51
C LEU A 212 -1.33 -10.75 5.59
N ILE A 213 -0.63 -10.57 4.46
CA ILE A 213 0.62 -9.81 4.43
C ILE A 213 0.35 -8.31 4.61
N THR A 214 -0.65 -7.75 3.92
CA THR A 214 -1.03 -6.35 4.08
C THR A 214 -1.46 -6.05 5.51
N GLY A 215 -2.21 -6.95 6.13
CA GLY A 215 -2.62 -6.85 7.53
C GLY A 215 -1.45 -6.84 8.52
N ALA A 216 -0.40 -7.64 8.24
CA ALA A 216 0.83 -7.60 9.04
C ALA A 216 1.53 -6.24 8.90
N MET A 217 1.66 -5.71 7.69
CA MET A 217 2.27 -4.39 7.46
C MET A 217 1.47 -3.26 8.14
N ALA A 218 0.15 -3.31 8.08
CA ALA A 218 -0.70 -2.36 8.81
C ALA A 218 -0.55 -2.47 10.33
N THR A 219 -0.35 -3.68 10.86
CA THR A 219 -0.08 -3.88 12.29
C THR A 219 1.27 -3.30 12.68
N ALA A 220 2.32 -3.45 11.85
CA ALA A 220 3.61 -2.81 12.08
C ALA A 220 3.49 -1.28 12.20
N VAL A 221 2.67 -0.67 11.34
CA VAL A 221 2.40 0.77 11.38
C VAL A 221 1.70 1.19 12.67
N ILE A 222 0.71 0.42 13.12
CA ILE A 222 0.00 0.69 14.38
C ILE A 222 0.97 0.62 15.56
N GLU A 223 1.79 -0.44 15.63
CA GLU A 223 2.79 -0.60 16.70
C GLU A 223 3.84 0.51 16.71
N GLY A 224 4.32 0.94 15.53
CA GLY A 224 5.28 2.04 15.43
C GLY A 224 4.70 3.37 15.92
N ARG A 225 3.45 3.67 15.57
CA ARG A 225 2.77 4.88 16.04
C ARG A 225 2.51 4.87 17.54
N GLN A 226 2.09 3.74 18.10
CA GLN A 226 1.88 3.61 19.56
C GLN A 226 3.19 3.78 20.33
N GLY A 227 4.30 3.19 19.85
CA GLY A 227 5.60 3.36 20.46
C GLY A 227 6.05 4.82 20.49
N ALA A 228 5.85 5.55 19.39
CA ALA A 228 6.18 6.98 19.32
C ALA A 228 5.31 7.84 20.27
N GLU A 229 4.03 7.51 20.44
CA GLU A 229 3.14 8.22 21.37
C GLU A 229 3.55 7.98 22.83
N GLU A 230 3.95 6.75 23.19
CA GLU A 230 4.44 6.40 24.52
C GLU A 230 5.77 7.13 24.87
N GLU A 231 6.73 7.18 23.92
CA GLU A 231 7.99 7.91 24.12
C GLU A 231 7.78 9.41 24.36
N VAL A 232 6.86 10.04 23.62
CA VAL A 232 6.55 11.46 23.82
C VAL A 232 5.95 11.72 25.21
N VAL A 233 5.10 10.83 25.71
CA VAL A 233 4.49 10.97 27.05
C VAL A 233 5.56 10.85 28.15
N GLU A 234 6.49 9.88 28.03
CA GLU A 234 7.59 9.71 28.98
C GLU A 234 8.56 10.91 29.00
N GLU A 235 8.84 11.50 27.83
CA GLU A 235 9.70 12.70 27.75
C GLU A 235 9.04 13.93 28.40
N VAL A 236 7.73 14.10 28.27
CA VAL A 236 6.99 15.22 28.89
C VAL A 236 6.94 15.05 30.40
N GLU A 237 6.66 13.85 30.91
CA GLU A 237 6.65 13.57 32.35
C GLU A 237 8.02 13.72 33.02
N THR A 238 9.12 13.48 32.26
CA THR A 238 10.50 13.64 32.78
C THR A 238 10.94 15.10 32.81
N GLN A 239 10.34 15.99 32.00
CA GLN A 239 10.64 17.42 31.99
C GLN A 239 9.84 18.23 33.03
N GLU A 240 8.77 17.68 33.58
CA GLU A 240 7.96 18.29 34.62
C GLU A 240 8.40 17.93 36.06
N GLN A 241 9.43 17.08 36.23
CA GLN A 241 10.06 16.75 37.51
C GLN A 241 11.40 17.48 37.71
#